data_94bdbfc2505f041fa8309e66229fc4a2
#
_entry.id   94bdbfc2505f041fa8309e66229fc4a2
#
_cell.length_a   1.000
_cell.length_b   1.000
_cell.length_c   1.000
_cell.angle_alpha   90.00
_cell.angle_beta   90.00
_cell.angle_gamma   90.00
#
_symmetry.space_group_name_H-M   'P 1'
#
loop_
_entity.id
_entity.type
_entity.pdbx_description
1 polymer ?
#
loop_
_entity_poly.entity_id
_entity_poly.type
_entity_poly.pdbx_seq_one_letter_code
_entity_poly.pdbx_strand_id
1 'polypeptide(L)'
;DAQESRGLGDVYKRQSYYSNTLANYIATVHPRIQQVISQWKAQGGNASTLYSNLEKNAELKNILLQETPWVLEADNETEQKQRLSLLFDMNRAAGQRETALRHLLDLQTPDGGWGWFKGMYPSQEITLYILKGMSQLTELNAVEYNQQEKEMQMKALKFVDKQIQSDYEALQKIKNWQKNEISPLEIEYLFVRSNYRDIPELGSAREAIRYY
;
A
#
# COMPACT_ATOMS: atom_id res chain seq x y z
N ASP A 1 -7.04 -20.55 -15.97
CA ASP A 1 -7.12 -19.57 -17.07
C ASP A 1 -7.86 -18.26 -16.72
N ALA A 2 -9.22 -18.15 -16.89
CA ALA A 2 -9.95 -16.92 -16.59
C ALA A 2 -10.07 -16.63 -15.09
N GLN A 3 -10.01 -17.63 -14.25
CA GLN A 3 -10.08 -17.53 -12.78
C GLN A 3 -8.72 -17.12 -12.20
N GLU A 4 -7.62 -17.61 -12.76
CA GLU A 4 -6.25 -17.19 -12.43
C GLU A 4 -5.98 -15.74 -12.83
N SER A 5 -6.45 -15.33 -14.01
CA SER A 5 -6.30 -13.93 -14.46
C SER A 5 -7.12 -12.94 -13.62
N ARG A 6 -8.29 -13.36 -13.09
CA ARG A 6 -9.08 -12.56 -12.12
C ARG A 6 -8.36 -12.46 -10.77
N GLY A 7 -7.73 -13.54 -10.33
CA GLY A 7 -7.00 -13.57 -9.06
C GLY A 7 -5.76 -12.69 -9.03
N LEU A 8 -4.95 -12.75 -10.07
CA LEU A 8 -3.84 -11.81 -10.26
C LEU A 8 -4.34 -10.36 -10.27
N GLY A 9 -5.51 -10.10 -10.86
CA GLY A 9 -6.16 -8.78 -10.85
C GLY A 9 -6.51 -8.28 -9.45
N ASP A 10 -6.95 -9.14 -8.55
CA ASP A 10 -7.35 -8.74 -7.18
C ASP A 10 -6.14 -8.52 -6.26
N VAL A 11 -5.07 -9.29 -6.37
CA VAL A 11 -3.78 -9.01 -5.71
C VAL A 11 -3.20 -7.68 -6.23
N TYR A 12 -3.28 -7.42 -7.52
CA TYR A 12 -2.83 -6.17 -8.13
C TYR A 12 -3.60 -4.95 -7.61
N LYS A 13 -4.91 -5.07 -7.41
CA LYS A 13 -5.77 -4.00 -6.87
C LYS A 13 -5.42 -3.62 -5.43
N ARG A 14 -4.93 -4.56 -4.64
CA ARG A 14 -4.49 -4.31 -3.25
C ARG A 14 -3.15 -3.58 -3.19
N GLN A 15 -2.22 -3.99 -4.03
CA GLN A 15 -0.95 -3.27 -4.19
C GLN A 15 -1.17 -1.85 -4.72
N SER A 16 -2.22 -1.64 -5.52
CA SER A 16 -2.52 -0.33 -6.10
C SER A 16 -2.87 0.73 -5.06
N TYR A 17 -3.54 0.35 -3.95
CA TYR A 17 -3.83 1.31 -2.87
C TYR A 17 -2.53 1.84 -2.24
N TYR A 18 -1.60 0.94 -1.89
CA TYR A 18 -0.31 1.32 -1.32
C TYR A 18 0.48 2.21 -2.28
N SER A 19 0.66 1.76 -3.51
CA SER A 19 1.43 2.47 -4.53
C SER A 19 0.80 3.82 -4.88
N ASN A 20 -0.53 3.89 -5.00
CA ASN A 20 -1.23 5.12 -5.32
C ASN A 20 -1.19 6.13 -4.15
N THR A 21 -1.23 5.65 -2.91
CA THR A 21 -1.10 6.50 -1.72
C THR A 21 0.31 7.07 -1.62
N LEU A 22 1.32 6.23 -1.83
CA LEU A 22 2.73 6.68 -1.84
C LEU A 22 2.98 7.68 -2.98
N ALA A 23 2.45 7.41 -4.17
CA ALA A 23 2.55 8.33 -5.31
C ALA A 23 1.85 9.68 -5.02
N ASN A 24 0.68 9.66 -4.36
CA ASN A 24 0.00 10.87 -3.92
C ASN A 24 0.83 11.67 -2.93
N TYR A 25 1.47 11.01 -1.97
CA TYR A 25 2.37 11.64 -1.00
C TYR A 25 3.53 12.34 -1.70
N ILE A 26 4.25 11.62 -2.58
CA ILE A 26 5.39 12.18 -3.32
C ILE A 26 4.95 13.41 -4.15
N ALA A 27 3.82 13.29 -4.84
CA ALA A 27 3.27 14.40 -5.62
C ALA A 27 2.88 15.61 -4.74
N THR A 28 2.41 15.39 -3.52
CA THR A 28 1.99 16.44 -2.59
C THR A 28 3.16 17.15 -1.93
N VAL A 29 4.24 16.42 -1.61
CA VAL A 29 5.45 16.97 -1.00
C VAL A 29 6.22 17.89 -1.97
N HIS A 30 6.01 17.71 -3.29
CA HIS A 30 6.63 18.51 -4.34
C HIS A 30 5.61 19.32 -5.16
N PRO A 31 5.00 20.40 -4.60
CA PRO A 31 3.91 21.13 -5.25
C PRO A 31 4.31 21.79 -6.59
N ARG A 32 5.58 22.14 -6.77
CA ARG A 32 6.09 22.67 -8.04
C ARG A 32 6.06 21.66 -9.16
N ILE A 33 6.32 20.37 -8.86
CA ILE A 33 6.18 19.27 -9.82
C ILE A 33 4.72 19.17 -10.27
N GLN A 34 3.76 19.27 -9.34
CA GLN A 34 2.33 19.27 -9.69
C GLN A 34 1.95 20.44 -10.59
N GLN A 35 2.49 21.64 -10.34
CA GLN A 35 2.24 22.81 -11.18
C GLN A 35 2.73 22.58 -12.61
N VAL A 36 3.95 22.08 -12.79
CA VAL A 36 4.52 21.75 -14.11
C VAL A 36 3.68 20.73 -14.84
N ILE A 37 3.29 19.65 -14.16
CA ILE A 37 2.46 18.58 -14.73
C ILE A 37 1.06 19.12 -15.10
N SER A 38 0.46 19.96 -14.26
CA SER A 38 -0.87 20.52 -14.50
C SER A 38 -0.86 21.48 -15.69
N GLN A 39 0.11 22.37 -15.78
CA GLN A 39 0.28 23.28 -16.91
C GLN A 39 0.48 22.52 -18.23
N TRP A 40 1.27 21.46 -18.20
CA TRP A 40 1.52 20.64 -19.36
C TRP A 40 0.26 19.84 -19.81
N LYS A 41 -0.51 19.28 -18.86
CA LYS A 41 -1.79 18.63 -19.17
C LYS A 41 -2.79 19.62 -19.79
N ALA A 42 -2.85 20.85 -19.29
CA ALA A 42 -3.70 21.90 -19.83
C ALA A 42 -3.34 22.26 -21.30
N GLN A 43 -2.11 22.03 -21.72
CA GLN A 43 -1.64 22.22 -23.09
C GLN A 43 -1.87 20.98 -24.00
N GLY A 44 -2.67 19.99 -23.55
CA GLY A 44 -2.96 18.79 -24.33
C GLY A 44 -1.82 17.77 -24.36
N GLY A 45 -0.83 17.89 -23.46
CA GLY A 45 0.32 17.03 -23.40
C GLY A 45 0.03 15.61 -22.89
N ASN A 46 0.71 14.61 -23.45
CA ASN A 46 0.73 13.24 -22.98
C ASN A 46 2.19 12.81 -22.67
N ALA A 47 2.39 11.64 -22.06
CA ALA A 47 3.72 11.21 -21.62
C ALA A 47 4.77 11.18 -22.75
N SER A 48 4.36 10.90 -23.98
CA SER A 48 5.25 10.87 -25.14
C SER A 48 5.64 12.26 -25.67
N THR A 49 4.79 13.27 -25.43
CA THR A 49 5.05 14.66 -25.89
C THR A 49 5.75 15.51 -24.81
N LEU A 50 5.85 15.01 -23.60
CA LEU A 50 6.42 15.76 -22.48
C LEU A 50 7.83 16.23 -22.76
N TYR A 51 8.71 15.32 -23.15
CA TYR A 51 10.12 15.63 -23.36
C TYR A 51 10.30 16.69 -24.46
N SER A 52 9.57 16.52 -25.55
CA SER A 52 9.57 17.46 -26.66
C SER A 52 9.06 18.87 -26.25
N ASN A 53 8.11 18.93 -25.32
CA ASN A 53 7.59 20.20 -24.80
C ASN A 53 8.51 20.83 -23.74
N LEU A 54 9.18 20.01 -22.92
CA LEU A 54 10.20 20.47 -21.97
C LEU A 54 11.44 21.00 -22.68
N GLU A 55 11.84 20.41 -23.81
CA GLU A 55 12.93 20.95 -24.65
C GLU A 55 12.60 22.36 -25.20
N LYS A 56 11.33 22.60 -25.50
CA LYS A 56 10.86 23.90 -26.00
C LYS A 56 10.67 24.94 -24.91
N ASN A 57 10.56 24.54 -23.66
CA ASN A 57 10.37 25.42 -22.51
C ASN A 57 11.46 25.18 -21.45
N ALA A 58 12.56 25.90 -21.62
CA ALA A 58 13.74 25.79 -20.77
C ALA A 58 13.46 26.13 -19.30
N GLU A 59 12.52 27.03 -19.03
CA GLU A 59 12.15 27.43 -17.66
C GLU A 59 11.43 26.28 -16.93
N LEU A 60 10.45 25.67 -17.56
CA LEU A 60 9.75 24.50 -16.99
C LEU A 60 10.70 23.31 -16.83
N LYS A 61 11.62 23.11 -17.76
CA LYS A 61 12.63 22.06 -17.66
C LYS A 61 13.52 22.29 -16.44
N ASN A 62 14.02 23.50 -16.24
CA ASN A 62 14.89 23.83 -15.12
C ASN A 62 14.17 23.66 -13.76
N ILE A 63 12.92 24.11 -13.65
CA ILE A 63 12.13 23.94 -12.42
C ILE A 63 11.95 22.45 -12.13
N LEU A 64 11.57 21.66 -13.13
CA LEU A 64 11.37 20.21 -12.97
C LEU A 64 12.66 19.51 -12.52
N LEU A 65 13.77 19.82 -13.14
CA LEU A 65 15.07 19.24 -12.83
C LEU A 65 15.59 19.65 -11.43
N GLN A 66 15.34 20.89 -11.00
CA GLN A 66 15.69 21.33 -9.65
C GLN A 66 14.91 20.59 -8.55
N GLU A 67 13.62 20.30 -8.79
CA GLU A 67 12.76 19.56 -7.86
C GLU A 67 12.96 18.03 -7.94
N THR A 68 13.67 17.54 -8.95
CA THR A 68 13.93 16.11 -9.18
C THR A 68 15.41 15.83 -9.42
N PRO A 69 16.29 15.99 -8.40
CA PRO A 69 17.74 15.77 -8.56
C PRO A 69 18.08 14.40 -9.14
N TRP A 70 17.31 13.38 -8.77
CA TRP A 70 17.48 12.01 -9.25
C TRP A 70 17.26 11.84 -10.78
N VAL A 71 16.58 12.80 -11.43
CA VAL A 71 16.48 12.84 -12.90
C VAL A 71 17.77 13.37 -13.52
N LEU A 72 18.43 14.30 -12.82
CA LEU A 72 19.73 14.87 -13.24
C LEU A 72 20.88 13.84 -13.15
N GLU A 73 20.77 12.87 -12.23
CA GLU A 73 21.74 11.79 -12.02
C GLU A 73 21.65 10.70 -13.11
N ALA A 74 20.81 10.88 -14.13
CA ALA A 74 20.71 9.94 -15.23
C ALA A 74 21.97 10.01 -16.11
N ASP A 75 22.54 8.84 -16.45
CA ASP A 75 23.79 8.72 -17.21
C ASP A 75 23.64 9.14 -18.68
N ASN A 76 22.41 9.14 -19.19
CA ASN A 76 22.09 9.48 -20.57
C ASN A 76 20.67 9.99 -20.75
N GLU A 77 20.41 10.58 -21.93
CA GLU A 77 19.12 11.16 -22.30
C GLU A 77 17.96 10.17 -22.30
N THR A 78 18.20 8.92 -22.66
CA THR A 78 17.18 7.87 -22.67
C THR A 78 16.73 7.54 -21.24
N GLU A 79 17.68 7.42 -20.34
CA GLU A 79 17.40 7.20 -18.92
C GLU A 79 16.70 8.40 -18.28
N GLN A 80 17.11 9.62 -18.63
CA GLN A 80 16.44 10.83 -18.19
C GLN A 80 14.97 10.87 -18.65
N LYS A 81 14.69 10.48 -19.88
CA LYS A 81 13.32 10.33 -20.40
C LYS A 81 12.51 9.29 -19.63
N GLN A 82 13.11 8.14 -19.29
CA GLN A 82 12.47 7.09 -18.51
C GLN A 82 12.15 7.57 -17.10
N ARG A 83 13.10 8.23 -16.43
CA ARG A 83 12.91 8.77 -15.09
C ARG A 83 11.82 9.85 -15.06
N LEU A 84 11.76 10.72 -16.06
CA LEU A 84 10.66 11.69 -16.22
C LEU A 84 9.31 11.01 -16.46
N SER A 85 9.25 9.93 -17.23
CA SER A 85 8.02 9.16 -17.44
C SER A 85 7.45 8.63 -16.12
N LEU A 86 8.30 8.21 -15.18
CA LEU A 86 7.86 7.75 -13.85
C LEU A 86 7.10 8.82 -13.08
N LEU A 87 7.45 10.10 -13.20
CA LEU A 87 6.70 11.20 -12.55
C LEU A 87 5.25 11.28 -13.02
N PHE A 88 5.02 10.99 -14.32
CA PHE A 88 3.65 11.00 -14.86
C PHE A 88 2.85 9.80 -14.37
N ASP A 89 3.48 8.65 -14.32
CA ASP A 89 2.85 7.44 -13.80
C ASP A 89 2.51 7.61 -12.32
N MET A 90 3.37 8.25 -11.54
CA MET A 90 3.10 8.59 -10.14
C MET A 90 1.92 9.58 -10.01
N ASN A 91 1.88 10.63 -10.84
CA ASN A 91 0.76 11.58 -10.82
C ASN A 91 -0.56 10.93 -11.23
N ARG A 92 -0.55 10.02 -12.21
CA ARG A 92 -1.72 9.22 -12.58
C ARG A 92 -2.14 8.30 -11.45
N ALA A 93 -1.19 7.61 -10.80
CA ALA A 93 -1.44 6.74 -9.67
C ALA A 93 -2.04 7.52 -8.48
N ALA A 94 -1.52 8.70 -8.18
CA ALA A 94 -2.07 9.57 -7.14
C ALA A 94 -3.56 9.86 -7.36
N GLY A 95 -3.99 10.15 -8.59
CA GLY A 95 -5.39 10.35 -8.95
C GLY A 95 -6.28 9.10 -8.84
N GLN A 96 -5.70 7.92 -8.71
CA GLN A 96 -6.42 6.64 -8.58
C GLN A 96 -6.54 6.14 -7.13
N ARG A 97 -5.98 6.85 -6.14
CA ARG A 97 -5.99 6.43 -4.73
C ARG A 97 -7.41 6.16 -4.22
N GLU A 98 -8.34 7.06 -4.48
CA GLU A 98 -9.73 6.94 -4.03
C GLU A 98 -10.44 5.71 -4.65
N THR A 99 -10.16 5.44 -5.91
CA THR A 99 -10.69 4.24 -6.59
C THR A 99 -10.09 2.97 -5.99
N ALA A 100 -8.80 2.97 -5.69
CA ALA A 100 -8.12 1.83 -5.05
C ALA A 100 -8.65 1.59 -3.63
N LEU A 101 -8.92 2.65 -2.86
CA LEU A 101 -9.54 2.54 -1.53
C LEU A 101 -10.93 1.89 -1.62
N ARG A 102 -11.77 2.37 -2.53
CA ARG A 102 -13.10 1.75 -2.72
C ARG A 102 -13.02 0.28 -3.05
N HIS A 103 -12.10 -0.12 -3.92
CA HIS A 103 -11.87 -1.53 -4.21
C HIS A 103 -11.41 -2.32 -2.99
N LEU A 104 -10.53 -1.74 -2.17
CA LEU A 104 -10.06 -2.39 -0.95
C LEU A 104 -11.19 -2.61 0.05
N LEU A 105 -12.08 -1.62 0.21
CA LEU A 105 -13.28 -1.71 1.04
C LEU A 105 -14.27 -2.76 0.51
N ASP A 106 -14.51 -2.80 -0.80
CA ASP A 106 -15.41 -3.76 -1.44
C ASP A 106 -14.92 -5.22 -1.33
N LEU A 107 -13.62 -5.42 -1.15
CA LEU A 107 -13.00 -6.74 -1.00
C LEU A 107 -12.91 -7.19 0.45
N GLN A 108 -13.08 -6.27 1.43
CA GLN A 108 -13.05 -6.62 2.85
C GLN A 108 -14.29 -7.46 3.20
N THR A 109 -14.05 -8.62 3.79
CA THR A 109 -15.15 -9.49 4.22
C THR A 109 -15.85 -8.96 5.46
N PRO A 110 -17.08 -9.41 5.77
CA PRO A 110 -17.77 -9.03 7.01
C PRO A 110 -16.97 -9.34 8.28
N ASP A 111 -16.12 -10.37 8.25
CA ASP A 111 -15.23 -10.74 9.35
C ASP A 111 -14.06 -9.76 9.54
N GLY A 112 -13.84 -8.88 8.59
CA GLY A 112 -12.82 -7.83 8.62
C GLY A 112 -11.53 -8.17 7.88
N GLY A 113 -11.33 -9.40 7.44
CA GLY A 113 -10.15 -9.82 6.66
C GLY A 113 -10.34 -9.68 5.15
N TRP A 114 -9.29 -10.02 4.39
CA TRP A 114 -9.32 -10.11 2.94
C TRP A 114 -8.92 -11.51 2.50
N GLY A 115 -9.64 -12.06 1.52
CA GLY A 115 -9.31 -13.33 0.88
C GLY A 115 -8.38 -13.14 -0.33
N TRP A 116 -7.89 -14.20 -0.94
CA TRP A 116 -7.10 -14.15 -2.18
C TRP A 116 -7.90 -13.57 -3.36
N PHE A 117 -9.19 -13.83 -3.41
CA PHE A 117 -10.11 -13.34 -4.44
C PHE A 117 -11.42 -12.87 -3.81
N LYS A 118 -12.18 -12.06 -4.55
CA LYS A 118 -13.52 -11.66 -4.14
C LYS A 118 -14.41 -12.90 -3.91
N GLY A 119 -15.04 -12.96 -2.73
CA GLY A 119 -15.92 -14.05 -2.35
C GLY A 119 -15.23 -15.26 -1.73
N MET A 120 -13.91 -15.25 -1.58
CA MET A 120 -13.20 -16.27 -0.80
C MET A 120 -13.20 -15.94 0.70
N TYR A 121 -12.98 -16.99 1.49
CA TYR A 121 -12.73 -16.81 2.92
C TYR A 121 -11.53 -15.89 3.16
N PRO A 122 -11.57 -15.05 4.19
CA PRO A 122 -10.46 -14.18 4.51
C PRO A 122 -9.22 -14.99 4.92
N SER A 123 -8.05 -14.54 4.45
CA SER A 123 -6.74 -15.10 4.77
C SER A 123 -6.02 -14.19 5.78
N GLN A 124 -5.46 -14.79 6.81
CA GLN A 124 -4.61 -14.08 7.77
C GLN A 124 -3.40 -13.44 7.08
N GLU A 125 -2.73 -14.20 6.21
CA GLU A 125 -1.56 -13.75 5.45
C GLU A 125 -1.85 -12.49 4.62
N ILE A 126 -2.93 -12.52 3.82
CA ILE A 126 -3.32 -11.37 3.00
C ILE A 126 -3.72 -10.16 3.85
N THR A 127 -4.42 -10.42 4.95
CA THR A 127 -4.85 -9.35 5.86
C THR A 127 -3.65 -8.70 6.54
N LEU A 128 -2.67 -9.48 6.99
CA LEU A 128 -1.41 -8.97 7.56
C LEU A 128 -0.61 -8.18 6.53
N TYR A 129 -0.52 -8.67 5.29
CA TYR A 129 0.16 -7.96 4.20
C TYR A 129 -0.43 -6.55 3.95
N ILE A 130 -1.77 -6.44 3.94
CA ILE A 130 -2.46 -5.15 3.76
C ILE A 130 -2.21 -4.22 4.96
N LEU A 131 -2.37 -4.73 6.18
CA LEU A 131 -2.13 -3.96 7.41
C LEU A 131 -0.69 -3.47 7.51
N LYS A 132 0.29 -4.30 7.13
CA LYS A 132 1.71 -3.93 7.06
C LYS A 132 1.93 -2.77 6.09
N GLY A 133 1.38 -2.86 4.88
CA GLY A 133 1.47 -1.77 3.90
C GLY A 133 0.86 -0.46 4.44
N MET A 134 -0.29 -0.54 5.11
CA MET A 134 -0.92 0.64 5.71
C MET A 134 -0.07 1.23 6.86
N SER A 135 0.51 0.41 7.72
CA SER A 135 1.40 0.91 8.79
C SER A 135 2.66 1.58 8.24
N GLN A 136 3.25 1.04 7.19
CA GLN A 136 4.41 1.63 6.52
C GLN A 136 4.10 3.01 5.92
N LEU A 137 2.90 3.20 5.35
CA LEU A 137 2.47 4.53 4.88
C LEU A 137 2.35 5.53 6.02
N THR A 138 1.92 5.10 7.21
CA THR A 138 1.88 5.93 8.42
C THR A 138 3.30 6.31 8.88
N GLU A 139 4.21 5.35 8.94
CA GLU A 139 5.62 5.59 9.32
C GLU A 139 6.32 6.58 8.39
N LEU A 140 6.01 6.52 7.10
CA LEU A 140 6.51 7.46 6.09
C LEU A 140 5.82 8.83 6.15
N ASN A 141 4.84 9.04 7.03
CA ASN A 141 3.95 10.20 7.02
C ASN A 141 3.29 10.44 5.63
N ALA A 142 3.10 9.37 4.87
CA ALA A 142 2.58 9.42 3.51
C ALA A 142 1.04 9.53 3.46
N VAL A 143 0.36 9.32 4.58
CA VAL A 143 -1.09 9.33 4.66
C VAL A 143 -1.57 9.74 6.04
N GLU A 144 -2.65 10.52 6.04
CA GLU A 144 -3.52 10.70 7.19
C GLU A 144 -4.83 9.97 6.90
N TYR A 145 -5.10 8.90 7.66
CA TYR A 145 -6.25 8.05 7.43
C TYR A 145 -7.56 8.73 7.88
N ASN A 146 -8.55 8.71 7.02
CA ASN A 146 -9.90 9.13 7.35
C ASN A 146 -10.61 8.11 8.24
N GLN A 147 -11.80 8.44 8.72
CA GLN A 147 -12.57 7.58 9.62
C GLN A 147 -12.88 6.20 9.02
N GLN A 148 -13.22 6.14 7.75
CA GLN A 148 -13.54 4.89 7.05
C GLN A 148 -12.32 3.97 6.92
N GLU A 149 -11.17 4.54 6.62
CA GLU A 149 -9.89 3.81 6.56
C GLU A 149 -9.49 3.28 7.95
N LYS A 150 -9.69 4.06 9.01
CA LYS A 150 -9.44 3.63 10.40
C LYS A 150 -10.37 2.50 10.82
N GLU A 151 -11.65 2.57 10.47
CA GLU A 151 -12.61 1.50 10.74
C GLU A 151 -12.25 0.20 9.98
N MET A 152 -11.81 0.32 8.74
CA MET A 152 -11.33 -0.80 7.93
C MET A 152 -10.13 -1.48 8.60
N GLN A 153 -9.15 -0.70 9.08
CA GLN A 153 -7.99 -1.22 9.81
C GLN A 153 -8.39 -1.89 11.12
N MET A 154 -9.28 -1.27 11.90
CA MET A 154 -9.76 -1.86 13.16
C MET A 154 -10.46 -3.21 12.96
N LYS A 155 -11.28 -3.35 11.92
CA LYS A 155 -11.92 -4.63 11.57
C LYS A 155 -10.87 -5.68 11.20
N ALA A 156 -9.87 -5.30 10.42
CA ALA A 156 -8.79 -6.19 10.00
C ALA A 156 -7.92 -6.64 11.17
N LEU A 157 -7.58 -5.74 12.09
CA LEU A 157 -6.84 -6.07 13.32
C LEU A 157 -7.63 -7.05 14.19
N LYS A 158 -8.93 -6.83 14.38
CA LYS A 158 -9.79 -7.77 15.11
C LYS A 158 -9.84 -9.16 14.46
N PHE A 159 -9.84 -9.21 13.14
CA PHE A 159 -9.79 -10.47 12.41
C PHE A 159 -8.48 -11.22 12.69
N VAL A 160 -7.32 -10.58 12.53
CA VAL A 160 -6.04 -11.26 12.76
C VAL A 160 -5.80 -11.60 14.24
N ASP A 161 -6.33 -10.80 15.18
CA ASP A 161 -6.32 -11.12 16.60
C ASP A 161 -7.13 -12.39 16.92
N LYS A 162 -8.27 -12.59 16.26
CA LYS A 162 -9.05 -13.83 16.38
C LYS A 162 -8.33 -15.04 15.77
N GLN A 163 -7.64 -14.83 14.65
CA GLN A 163 -6.90 -15.93 14.01
C GLN A 163 -5.75 -16.38 14.90
N ILE A 164 -4.91 -15.49 15.40
CA ILE A 164 -3.79 -15.86 16.28
C ILE A 164 -4.26 -16.55 17.56
N GLN A 165 -5.41 -16.12 18.13
CA GLN A 165 -6.01 -16.81 19.24
C GLN A 165 -6.43 -18.23 18.88
N SER A 166 -7.12 -18.40 17.76
CA SER A 166 -7.56 -19.72 17.29
C SER A 166 -6.38 -20.65 17.04
N ASP A 167 -5.30 -20.14 16.44
CA ASP A 167 -4.07 -20.87 16.19
C ASP A 167 -3.40 -21.30 17.51
N TYR A 168 -3.34 -20.43 18.49
CA TYR A 168 -2.82 -20.73 19.81
C TYR A 168 -3.66 -21.79 20.54
N GLU A 169 -4.98 -21.67 20.52
CA GLU A 169 -5.90 -22.66 21.10
C GLU A 169 -5.78 -24.03 20.40
N ALA A 170 -5.55 -24.06 19.08
CA ALA A 170 -5.30 -25.26 18.34
C ALA A 170 -3.94 -25.88 18.72
N LEU A 171 -2.90 -25.05 18.87
CA LEU A 171 -1.57 -25.47 19.29
C LEU A 171 -1.60 -26.14 20.67
N GLN A 172 -2.34 -25.58 21.64
CA GLN A 172 -2.45 -26.14 22.99
C GLN A 172 -3.03 -27.58 23.05
N LYS A 173 -3.72 -28.02 21.99
CA LYS A 173 -4.26 -29.38 21.89
C LYS A 173 -3.19 -30.41 21.45
N ILE A 174 -2.02 -29.94 21.00
CA ILE A 174 -0.94 -30.79 20.53
C ILE A 174 -0.05 -31.21 21.72
N LYS A 175 0.39 -32.48 21.74
CA LYS A 175 1.29 -32.98 22.76
C LYS A 175 2.65 -32.24 22.67
N ASN A 176 3.15 -31.78 23.82
CA ASN A 176 4.39 -30.98 23.92
C ASN A 176 4.36 -29.64 23.16
N TRP A 177 3.21 -29.02 23.06
CA TRP A 177 2.98 -27.74 22.38
C TRP A 177 3.94 -26.63 22.83
N GLN A 178 4.42 -26.64 24.08
CA GLN A 178 5.36 -25.66 24.62
C GLN A 178 6.75 -25.69 23.92
N LYS A 179 7.02 -26.72 23.15
CA LYS A 179 8.26 -26.87 22.36
C LYS A 179 8.06 -26.51 20.87
N ASN A 180 6.89 -25.98 20.54
CA ASN A 180 6.61 -25.57 19.17
C ASN A 180 7.49 -24.40 18.76
N GLU A 181 7.91 -24.39 17.51
CA GLU A 181 8.64 -23.30 16.92
C GLU A 181 7.65 -22.27 16.37
N ILE A 182 7.96 -20.99 16.54
CA ILE A 182 7.18 -19.89 15.98
C ILE A 182 7.26 -19.93 14.44
N SER A 183 6.12 -19.83 13.78
CA SER A 183 6.08 -19.80 12.32
C SER A 183 6.29 -18.38 11.75
N PRO A 184 6.62 -18.26 10.46
CA PRO A 184 6.73 -16.95 9.81
C PRO A 184 5.44 -16.12 9.89
N LEU A 185 4.28 -16.76 9.93
CA LEU A 185 2.97 -16.07 9.99
C LEU A 185 2.73 -15.42 11.36
N GLU A 186 3.10 -16.10 12.44
CA GLU A 186 3.02 -15.56 13.80
C GLU A 186 4.02 -14.41 13.99
N ILE A 187 5.24 -14.54 13.43
CA ILE A 187 6.23 -13.44 13.41
C ILE A 187 5.66 -12.22 12.67
N GLU A 188 5.07 -12.42 11.50
CA GLU A 188 4.46 -11.35 10.72
C GLU A 188 3.30 -10.70 11.49
N TYR A 189 2.46 -11.49 12.17
CA TYR A 189 1.41 -10.97 13.03
C TYR A 189 1.97 -10.08 14.14
N LEU A 190 2.98 -10.55 14.88
CA LEU A 190 3.58 -9.76 15.96
C LEU A 190 4.21 -8.47 15.44
N PHE A 191 4.90 -8.54 14.30
CA PHE A 191 5.46 -7.36 13.64
C PHE A 191 4.38 -6.35 13.27
N VAL A 192 3.34 -6.79 12.57
CA VAL A 192 2.22 -5.91 12.18
C VAL A 192 1.57 -5.32 13.42
N ARG A 193 1.29 -6.13 14.44
CA ARG A 193 0.62 -5.68 15.66
C ARG A 193 1.45 -4.64 16.42
N SER A 194 2.78 -4.74 16.39
CA SER A 194 3.68 -3.77 17.01
C SER A 194 3.56 -2.36 16.42
N ASN A 195 3.10 -2.24 15.19
CA ASN A 195 2.89 -0.95 14.49
C ASN A 195 1.52 -0.31 14.80
N TYR A 196 0.61 -1.04 15.48
CA TYR A 196 -0.74 -0.59 15.83
C TYR A 196 -0.96 -0.55 17.36
N ARG A 197 0.02 -0.04 18.11
CA ARG A 197 -0.01 0.00 19.57
C ARG A 197 -1.14 0.86 20.14
N ASP A 198 -1.58 1.85 19.38
CA ASP A 198 -2.68 2.75 19.76
C ASP A 198 -4.05 2.08 19.69
N ILE A 199 -4.15 0.93 19.00
CA ILE A 199 -5.36 0.14 18.88
C ILE A 199 -5.20 -1.10 19.78
N PRO A 200 -5.95 -1.21 20.89
CA PRO A 200 -5.81 -2.33 21.79
C PRO A 200 -6.15 -3.65 21.11
N GLU A 201 -5.35 -4.67 21.40
CA GLU A 201 -5.61 -6.04 20.98
C GLU A 201 -6.87 -6.61 21.65
N LEU A 202 -7.50 -7.59 21.02
CA LEU A 202 -8.57 -8.34 21.65
C LEU A 202 -8.06 -8.99 22.93
N GLY A 203 -8.83 -8.90 24.02
CA GLY A 203 -8.44 -9.46 25.32
C GLY A 203 -8.12 -10.95 25.25
N SER A 204 -8.80 -11.68 24.39
CA SER A 204 -8.59 -13.09 24.12
C SER A 204 -7.27 -13.40 23.38
N ALA A 205 -6.75 -12.48 22.58
CA ALA A 205 -5.48 -12.67 21.85
C ALA A 205 -4.24 -12.45 22.73
N ARG A 206 -4.37 -11.84 23.92
CA ARG A 206 -3.24 -11.48 24.79
C ARG A 206 -2.39 -12.65 25.25
N GLU A 207 -3.01 -13.80 25.48
CA GLU A 207 -2.27 -15.00 25.89
C GLU A 207 -1.41 -15.53 24.73
N ALA A 208 -1.97 -15.58 23.53
CA ALA A 208 -1.23 -15.93 22.33
C ALA A 208 -0.05 -14.98 22.09
N ILE A 209 -0.27 -13.67 22.16
CA ILE A 209 0.78 -12.65 22.01
C ILE A 209 1.92 -12.80 23.03
N ARG A 210 1.60 -13.21 24.26
CA ARG A 210 2.64 -13.44 25.28
C ARG A 210 3.39 -14.73 25.10
N TYR A 211 2.76 -15.71 24.48
CA TYR A 211 3.39 -17.02 24.21
C TYR A 211 4.36 -16.93 23.03
N TYR A 212 3.95 -16.30 21.94
CA TYR A 212 4.78 -16.13 20.76
C TYR A 212 5.80 -14.99 20.92
#